data_bbfb0f41f6e2929b36dd70f152ce7a90
#
_entry.id   bbfb0f41f6e2929b36dd70f152ce7a90
#
_cell.length_a   1.000
_cell.length_b   1.000
_cell.length_c   1.000
_cell.angle_alpha   90.00
_cell.angle_beta   90.00
_cell.angle_gamma   90.00
#
_symmetry.space_group_name_H-M   'P 1'
#
loop_
_entity.id
_entity.type
_entity.pdbx_description
1 polymer ?
#
loop_
_entity_poly.entity_id
_entity_poly.type
_entity_poly.pdbx_seq_one_letter_code
_entity_poly.pdbx_strand_id
1 'polypeptide(L)'
;DGTDATGTLLFEHTNATAYNLGPVGSAVNNALTTYYAVQVYSATGTLYMEMSSDGSVQCGDPFPTDTYDSWEWEVVCLDCTIPAGTVAIVDDCANNQFSLDVDITSTGDAATATIEYTVNGGPVQTQTGAGIGITTIGPFAFDDIVNVTIAHESNSLCNIPKGDFSDTGTCPELITCGTPIEVSYCYANNNDVRWYYQGTGTFPLGIFFDQGDVFAGDLVQVYDGGDITA
;
A
#
# COMPACT_ATOMS: atom_id res chain seq x y z
N ASP A 1 -5.70 -20.55 3.19
CA ASP A 1 -6.39 -21.02 4.36
C ASP A 1 -7.21 -22.28 4.01
N GLY A 2 -6.88 -23.42 4.60
CA GLY A 2 -7.52 -24.68 4.26
C GLY A 2 -6.59 -25.89 4.39
N THR A 3 -7.08 -27.04 3.97
CA THR A 3 -6.35 -28.32 4.04
C THR A 3 -5.79 -28.78 2.70
N ASP A 4 -6.01 -28.00 1.66
CA ASP A 4 -5.53 -28.26 0.29
C ASP A 4 -5.49 -26.97 -0.53
N ALA A 5 -5.10 -27.08 -1.80
CA ALA A 5 -4.97 -25.95 -2.73
C ALA A 5 -6.32 -25.28 -3.10
N THR A 6 -7.45 -25.73 -2.58
CA THR A 6 -8.78 -25.11 -2.81
C THR A 6 -9.14 -24.05 -1.76
N GLY A 7 -8.32 -23.90 -0.72
CA GLY A 7 -8.47 -22.86 0.30
C GLY A 7 -8.18 -21.46 -0.23
N THR A 8 -8.41 -20.46 0.62
CA THR A 8 -8.09 -19.08 0.29
C THR A 8 -6.57 -18.92 0.15
N LEU A 9 -6.12 -18.39 -0.99
CA LEU A 9 -4.71 -18.06 -1.21
C LEU A 9 -4.31 -16.90 -0.29
N LEU A 10 -3.33 -17.12 0.56
CA LEU A 10 -2.82 -16.14 1.52
C LEU A 10 -1.49 -15.52 1.08
N PHE A 11 -0.68 -16.28 0.37
CA PHE A 11 0.61 -15.84 -0.14
C PHE A 11 0.99 -16.65 -1.37
N GLU A 12 1.49 -15.99 -2.38
CA GLU A 12 2.08 -16.60 -3.57
C GLU A 12 3.37 -15.87 -3.91
N HIS A 13 4.40 -16.60 -4.20
CA HIS A 13 5.61 -16.05 -4.80
C HIS A 13 5.96 -16.81 -6.07
N THR A 14 6.18 -16.05 -7.14
CA THR A 14 6.65 -16.58 -8.42
C THR A 14 7.88 -15.81 -8.87
N ASN A 15 8.72 -16.43 -9.69
CA ASN A 15 9.91 -15.79 -10.23
C ASN A 15 9.61 -14.51 -11.07
N ALA A 16 8.37 -14.35 -11.53
CA ALA A 16 7.95 -13.20 -12.32
C ALA A 16 7.39 -12.03 -11.49
N THR A 17 7.19 -12.23 -10.20
CA THR A 17 6.50 -11.27 -9.34
C THR A 17 7.49 -10.60 -8.39
N ALA A 18 7.51 -9.28 -8.38
CA ALA A 18 8.19 -8.52 -7.34
C ALA A 18 7.27 -8.42 -6.11
N TYR A 19 7.81 -8.72 -4.94
CA TYR A 19 7.10 -8.55 -3.68
C TYR A 19 7.78 -7.49 -2.83
N ASN A 20 6.98 -6.57 -2.32
CA ASN A 20 7.38 -5.72 -1.22
C ASN A 20 6.92 -6.40 0.08
N LEU A 21 7.87 -6.85 0.87
CA LEU A 21 7.62 -7.71 2.02
C LEU A 21 7.45 -6.94 3.34
N GLY A 22 6.82 -5.78 3.28
CA GLY A 22 6.53 -5.00 4.48
C GLY A 22 7.70 -4.12 4.95
N PRO A 23 7.67 -3.58 6.16
CA PRO A 23 8.54 -2.48 6.61
C PRO A 23 10.03 -2.81 6.61
N VAL A 24 10.37 -4.07 6.55
CA VAL A 24 11.75 -4.57 6.48
C VAL A 24 12.02 -5.17 5.12
N GLY A 25 10.99 -5.22 4.27
CA GLY A 25 11.04 -5.93 3.02
C GLY A 25 11.67 -5.10 1.93
N SER A 26 12.59 -5.71 1.24
CA SER A 26 13.01 -5.26 -0.07
C SER A 26 12.00 -5.77 -1.10
N ALA A 27 11.75 -5.02 -2.14
CA ALA A 27 11.11 -5.56 -3.32
C ALA A 27 11.98 -6.70 -3.87
N VAL A 28 11.39 -7.88 -4.00
CA VAL A 28 12.13 -9.05 -4.43
C VAL A 28 11.50 -9.59 -5.69
N ASN A 29 12.28 -9.72 -6.72
CA ASN A 29 11.78 -10.08 -8.04
C ASN A 29 12.61 -11.12 -8.76
N ASN A 30 13.52 -11.77 -8.07
CA ASN A 30 14.33 -12.80 -8.70
C ASN A 30 14.79 -13.87 -7.71
N ALA A 31 15.37 -14.92 -8.24
CA ALA A 31 15.74 -16.12 -7.52
C ALA A 31 16.88 -15.95 -6.49
N LEU A 32 17.52 -14.80 -6.43
CA LEU A 32 18.74 -14.61 -5.64
C LEU A 32 18.54 -13.77 -4.38
N THR A 33 17.33 -13.36 -4.09
CA THR A 33 17.10 -12.43 -2.99
C THR A 33 16.50 -13.15 -1.81
N THR A 34 17.09 -12.94 -0.65
CA THR A 34 16.62 -13.45 0.63
C THR A 34 15.40 -12.67 1.10
N TYR A 35 14.37 -13.37 1.53
CA TYR A 35 13.12 -12.81 2.00
C TYR A 35 13.09 -12.74 3.50
N TYR A 36 12.60 -11.65 4.04
CA TYR A 36 12.45 -11.47 5.46
C TYR A 36 11.02 -11.05 5.81
N ALA A 37 10.56 -11.52 6.96
CA ALA A 37 9.36 -11.03 7.63
C ALA A 37 8.04 -11.16 6.85
N VAL A 38 7.92 -12.13 5.95
CA VAL A 38 6.60 -12.49 5.44
C VAL A 38 5.86 -13.25 6.52
N GLN A 39 4.74 -12.70 6.98
CA GLN A 39 3.87 -13.33 7.95
C GLN A 39 2.54 -13.66 7.30
N VAL A 40 2.15 -14.91 7.39
CA VAL A 40 0.90 -15.43 6.81
C VAL A 40 0.08 -16.05 7.93
N TYR A 41 -1.17 -15.65 8.02
CA TYR A 41 -2.06 -16.06 9.10
C TYR A 41 -3.25 -16.87 8.58
N SER A 42 -3.57 -17.96 9.27
CA SER A 42 -4.81 -18.69 9.06
C SER A 42 -5.83 -18.32 10.12
N ALA A 43 -6.97 -17.80 9.70
CA ALA A 43 -8.10 -17.54 10.59
C ALA A 43 -8.82 -18.82 11.03
N THR A 44 -8.60 -19.94 10.33
CA THR A 44 -9.25 -21.23 10.62
C THR A 44 -8.37 -22.20 11.42
N GLY A 45 -7.11 -21.81 11.66
CA GLY A 45 -6.13 -22.65 12.34
C GLY A 45 -5.54 -23.76 11.46
N THR A 46 -5.74 -23.67 10.14
CA THR A 46 -5.24 -24.66 9.18
C THR A 46 -4.47 -23.95 8.07
N LEU A 47 -3.23 -24.36 7.82
CA LEU A 47 -2.40 -23.89 6.72
C LEU A 47 -2.05 -25.05 5.80
N TYR A 48 -2.14 -24.84 4.52
CA TYR A 48 -1.62 -25.71 3.49
C TYR A 48 -0.58 -24.94 2.68
N MET A 49 0.58 -25.50 2.48
CA MET A 49 1.65 -24.94 1.68
C MET A 49 2.04 -25.90 0.57
N GLU A 50 2.21 -25.37 -0.61
CA GLU A 50 2.66 -26.12 -1.78
C GLU A 50 3.84 -25.39 -2.41
N MET A 51 4.84 -26.16 -2.83
CA MET A 51 5.98 -25.64 -3.57
C MET A 51 6.13 -26.48 -4.84
N SER A 52 6.24 -25.80 -5.97
CA SER A 52 6.51 -26.46 -7.26
C SER A 52 7.75 -25.83 -7.90
N SER A 53 8.52 -26.66 -8.59
CA SER A 53 9.67 -26.21 -9.38
C SER A 53 9.62 -26.82 -10.78
N ASP A 54 10.24 -26.17 -11.75
CA ASP A 54 10.33 -26.63 -13.13
C ASP A 54 11.48 -27.64 -13.37
N GLY A 55 12.30 -27.89 -12.35
CA GLY A 55 13.44 -28.80 -12.42
C GLY A 55 14.70 -28.20 -13.05
N SER A 56 14.74 -26.90 -13.31
CA SER A 56 15.89 -26.25 -13.96
C SER A 56 17.01 -25.87 -12.98
N VAL A 57 16.68 -25.53 -11.75
CA VAL A 57 17.61 -25.10 -10.71
C VAL A 57 17.15 -25.62 -9.34
N GLN A 58 18.08 -25.89 -8.46
CA GLN A 58 17.79 -26.34 -7.09
C GLN A 58 18.61 -25.55 -6.08
N CYS A 59 18.23 -25.63 -4.81
CA CYS A 59 18.97 -25.06 -3.70
C CYS A 59 20.43 -25.57 -3.68
N GLY A 60 21.38 -24.67 -3.55
CA GLY A 60 22.80 -24.97 -3.58
C GLY A 60 23.43 -25.01 -4.97
N ASP A 61 22.68 -24.86 -6.03
CA ASP A 61 23.23 -24.74 -7.37
C ASP A 61 24.01 -23.42 -7.52
N PRO A 62 25.18 -23.44 -8.15
CA PRO A 62 25.97 -22.23 -8.34
C PRO A 62 25.31 -21.30 -9.37
N PHE A 63 25.20 -20.04 -9.02
CA PHE A 63 24.86 -18.96 -9.94
C PHE A 63 26.11 -18.12 -10.23
N PRO A 64 26.19 -17.34 -11.32
CA PRO A 64 27.43 -16.67 -11.72
C PRO A 64 28.13 -15.82 -10.64
N THR A 65 27.38 -15.37 -9.63
CA THR A 65 27.92 -14.53 -8.54
C THR A 65 27.52 -15.00 -7.14
N ASP A 66 26.63 -16.03 -7.03
CA ASP A 66 26.13 -16.51 -5.75
C ASP A 66 25.57 -17.95 -5.88
N THR A 67 24.98 -18.48 -4.81
CA THR A 67 24.25 -19.75 -4.79
C THR A 67 22.78 -19.49 -4.48
N TYR A 68 21.90 -20.37 -4.99
CA TYR A 68 20.48 -20.32 -4.63
C TYR A 68 20.27 -20.73 -3.19
N ASP A 69 19.62 -19.87 -2.40
CA ASP A 69 19.35 -20.12 -0.99
C ASP A 69 18.16 -21.07 -0.79
N SER A 70 18.14 -21.70 0.38
CA SER A 70 17.01 -22.49 0.84
C SER A 70 15.89 -21.60 1.36
N TRP A 71 14.65 -22.10 1.25
CA TRP A 71 13.53 -21.53 1.98
C TRP A 71 13.59 -21.97 3.44
N GLU A 72 13.43 -21.01 4.34
CA GLU A 72 13.32 -21.24 5.77
C GLU A 72 12.04 -20.60 6.30
N TRP A 73 11.26 -21.33 7.08
CA TRP A 73 10.04 -20.82 7.71
C TRP A 73 9.83 -21.46 9.06
N GLU A 74 9.08 -20.78 9.89
CA GLU A 74 8.62 -21.27 11.20
C GLU A 74 7.09 -21.32 11.20
N VAL A 75 6.52 -22.38 11.74
CA VAL A 75 5.08 -22.51 11.96
C VAL A 75 4.82 -22.44 13.45
N VAL A 76 4.05 -21.45 13.88
CA VAL A 76 3.72 -21.23 15.28
C VAL A 76 2.20 -21.33 15.50
N CYS A 77 1.83 -21.85 16.67
CA CYS A 77 0.46 -21.77 17.13
C CYS A 77 0.30 -20.49 17.96
N LEU A 78 -0.57 -19.59 17.52
CA LEU A 78 -0.83 -18.35 18.25
C LEU A 78 -1.74 -18.62 19.43
N ASP A 79 -1.44 -18.01 20.58
CA ASP A 79 -2.26 -18.04 21.79
C ASP A 79 -3.12 -16.76 21.96
N CYS A 80 -3.32 -16.04 20.87
CA CYS A 80 -4.09 -14.81 20.78
C CYS A 80 -4.96 -14.78 19.52
N THR A 81 -6.05 -14.04 19.56
CA THR A 81 -6.84 -13.73 18.38
C THR A 81 -6.30 -12.47 17.71
N ILE A 82 -6.02 -12.58 16.42
CA ILE A 82 -5.43 -11.50 15.62
C ILE A 82 -6.44 -10.33 15.49
N PRO A 83 -6.04 -9.07 15.72
CA PRO A 83 -6.89 -7.91 15.44
C PRO A 83 -7.16 -7.78 13.95
N ALA A 84 -8.21 -7.07 13.57
CA ALA A 84 -8.56 -6.80 12.19
C ALA A 84 -8.90 -5.32 11.98
N GLY A 85 -8.61 -4.82 10.78
CA GLY A 85 -8.91 -3.44 10.40
C GLY A 85 -8.40 -3.11 9.02
N THR A 86 -8.71 -1.91 8.56
CA THR A 86 -8.26 -1.33 7.28
C THR A 86 -7.60 0.02 7.52
N VAL A 87 -6.84 0.49 6.55
CA VAL A 87 -6.22 1.82 6.58
C VAL A 87 -6.62 2.54 5.30
N ALA A 88 -7.04 3.78 5.43
CA ALA A 88 -7.39 4.65 4.31
C ALA A 88 -6.61 5.96 4.41
N ILE A 89 -6.18 6.49 3.26
CA ILE A 89 -5.57 7.81 3.16
C ILE A 89 -6.68 8.86 3.17
N VAL A 90 -6.44 9.95 3.90
CA VAL A 90 -7.33 11.11 3.97
C VAL A 90 -6.51 12.36 3.65
N ASP A 91 -6.77 12.95 2.49
CA ASP A 91 -6.05 14.12 2.01
C ASP A 91 -6.46 15.38 2.77
N ASP A 92 -5.49 16.21 3.13
CA ASP A 92 -5.68 17.56 3.62
C ASP A 92 -4.94 18.56 2.71
N CYS A 93 -5.52 18.75 1.54
CA CYS A 93 -4.96 19.61 0.50
C CYS A 93 -4.78 21.06 0.93
N ALA A 94 -5.59 21.53 1.87
CA ALA A 94 -5.48 22.91 2.37
C ALA A 94 -4.15 23.16 3.11
N ASN A 95 -3.57 22.11 3.67
CA ASN A 95 -2.35 22.17 4.47
C ASN A 95 -1.17 21.43 3.83
N ASN A 96 -1.29 20.94 2.60
CA ASN A 96 -0.29 20.13 1.88
C ASN A 96 0.17 18.91 2.70
N GLN A 97 -0.79 18.15 3.21
CA GLN A 97 -0.56 17.00 4.07
C GLN A 97 -1.65 15.96 3.89
N PHE A 98 -1.43 14.77 4.44
CA PHE A 98 -2.44 13.73 4.54
C PHE A 98 -2.49 13.14 5.95
N SER A 99 -3.52 12.39 6.23
CA SER A 99 -3.66 11.58 7.44
C SER A 99 -4.04 10.16 7.06
N LEU A 100 -3.91 9.23 7.99
CA LEU A 100 -4.39 7.87 7.80
C LEU A 100 -5.51 7.58 8.79
N ASP A 101 -6.66 7.15 8.27
CA ASP A 101 -7.75 6.62 9.05
C ASP A 101 -7.57 5.10 9.18
N VAL A 102 -7.27 4.66 10.40
CA VAL A 102 -7.16 3.24 10.74
C VAL A 102 -8.48 2.80 11.34
N ASP A 103 -9.28 2.06 10.56
CA ASP A 103 -10.56 1.52 11.01
C ASP A 103 -10.35 0.11 11.58
N ILE A 104 -10.37 0.00 12.90
CA ILE A 104 -10.26 -1.26 13.63
C ILE A 104 -11.62 -1.92 13.68
N THR A 105 -11.76 -3.06 13.02
CA THR A 105 -13.00 -3.85 13.00
C THR A 105 -13.04 -4.94 14.08
N SER A 106 -11.87 -5.32 14.61
CA SER A 106 -11.71 -6.25 15.73
C SER A 106 -10.41 -5.97 16.47
N THR A 107 -10.44 -5.99 17.79
CA THR A 107 -9.26 -5.93 18.65
C THR A 107 -8.65 -7.29 18.95
N GLY A 108 -9.21 -8.36 18.36
CA GLY A 108 -8.86 -9.73 18.72
C GLY A 108 -9.48 -10.11 20.07
N ASP A 109 -8.70 -10.76 20.93
CA ASP A 109 -9.05 -11.08 22.31
C ASP A 109 -8.54 -10.04 23.32
N ALA A 110 -7.94 -8.94 22.84
CA ALA A 110 -7.54 -7.80 23.65
C ALA A 110 -8.69 -6.79 23.84
N ALA A 111 -8.61 -5.96 24.87
CA ALA A 111 -9.57 -4.88 25.10
C ALA A 111 -9.43 -3.75 24.06
N THR A 112 -8.19 -3.46 23.68
CA THR A 112 -7.83 -2.43 22.71
C THR A 112 -6.69 -2.95 21.83
N ALA A 113 -6.39 -2.22 20.76
CA ALA A 113 -5.20 -2.41 19.95
C ALA A 113 -4.26 -1.19 20.07
N THR A 114 -3.05 -1.34 19.60
CA THR A 114 -2.11 -0.25 19.43
C THR A 114 -1.85 -0.07 17.93
N ILE A 115 -1.91 1.17 17.46
CA ILE A 115 -1.47 1.48 16.10
C ILE A 115 -0.01 1.90 16.20
N GLU A 116 0.87 1.11 15.62
CA GLU A 116 2.30 1.39 15.48
C GLU A 116 2.56 1.89 14.06
N TYR A 117 3.36 2.93 13.93
CA TYR A 117 3.73 3.43 12.62
C TYR A 117 5.12 4.06 12.59
N THR A 118 5.74 4.02 11.43
CA THR A 118 7.00 4.73 11.14
C THR A 118 6.81 5.66 9.97
N VAL A 119 7.53 6.77 9.95
CA VAL A 119 7.54 7.72 8.84
C VAL A 119 8.93 7.69 8.21
N ASN A 120 9.01 7.41 6.91
CA ASN A 120 10.25 7.32 6.14
C ASN A 120 11.31 6.40 6.78
N GLY A 121 10.86 5.28 7.36
CA GLY A 121 11.76 4.34 8.06
C GLY A 121 12.37 4.89 9.36
N GLY A 122 11.82 5.96 9.90
CA GLY A 122 12.22 6.54 11.17
C GLY A 122 11.81 5.71 12.39
N PRO A 123 11.92 6.26 13.60
CA PRO A 123 11.55 5.56 14.82
C PRO A 123 10.06 5.23 14.86
N VAL A 124 9.73 4.10 15.50
CA VAL A 124 8.35 3.68 15.71
C VAL A 124 7.63 4.69 16.61
N GLN A 125 6.48 5.14 16.15
CA GLN A 125 5.51 5.92 16.91
C GLN A 125 4.30 5.04 17.25
N THR A 126 3.61 5.33 18.34
CA THR A 126 2.51 4.49 18.83
C THR A 126 1.31 5.33 19.24
N GLN A 127 0.13 4.88 18.80
CA GLN A 127 -1.16 5.33 19.29
C GLN A 127 -1.82 4.18 20.04
N THR A 128 -1.77 4.23 21.37
CA THR A 128 -2.30 3.17 22.24
C THR A 128 -3.80 3.33 22.53
N GLY A 129 -4.44 2.25 22.93
CA GLY A 129 -5.83 2.26 23.38
C GLY A 129 -6.84 2.44 22.26
N ALA A 130 -6.49 2.08 21.03
CA ALA A 130 -7.42 2.13 19.91
C ALA A 130 -8.47 1.03 20.03
N GLY A 131 -9.74 1.42 20.15
CA GLY A 131 -10.89 0.52 20.15
C GLY A 131 -11.41 0.25 18.74
N ILE A 132 -12.52 -0.49 18.66
CA ILE A 132 -13.24 -0.69 17.38
C ILE A 132 -13.73 0.68 16.86
N GLY A 133 -13.52 0.91 15.57
CA GLY A 133 -13.83 2.15 14.86
C GLY A 133 -12.58 2.85 14.36
N ILE A 134 -12.76 4.06 13.83
CA ILE A 134 -11.73 4.83 13.17
C ILE A 134 -10.88 5.58 14.22
N THR A 135 -9.56 5.43 14.06
CA THR A 135 -8.54 6.23 14.74
C THR A 135 -7.67 6.89 13.67
N THR A 136 -7.64 8.22 13.64
CA THR A 136 -6.83 8.98 12.70
C THR A 136 -5.43 9.20 13.25
N ILE A 137 -4.40 8.90 12.47
CA ILE A 137 -2.99 9.19 12.75
C ILE A 137 -2.45 10.19 11.74
N GLY A 138 -1.46 10.98 12.12
CA GLY A 138 -0.89 12.06 11.32
C GLY A 138 -1.07 13.43 11.99
N PRO A 139 -0.97 14.54 11.26
CA PRO A 139 -0.78 14.62 9.80
C PRO A 139 0.65 14.27 9.35
N PHE A 140 0.77 13.86 8.10
CA PHE A 140 2.03 13.54 7.40
C PHE A 140 2.19 14.47 6.20
N ALA A 141 3.42 14.79 5.82
CA ALA A 141 3.66 15.56 4.61
C ALA A 141 3.40 14.69 3.37
N PHE A 142 2.98 15.29 2.26
CA PHE A 142 2.93 14.59 0.99
C PHE A 142 4.32 14.01 0.66
N ASP A 143 4.35 12.87 -0.03
CA ASP A 143 5.51 12.04 -0.31
C ASP A 143 6.13 11.32 0.92
N ASP A 144 5.65 11.55 2.14
CA ASP A 144 6.04 10.70 3.27
C ASP A 144 5.56 9.26 3.05
N ILE A 145 6.42 8.31 3.38
CA ILE A 145 6.07 6.88 3.40
C ILE A 145 5.78 6.51 4.85
N VAL A 146 4.52 6.15 5.13
CA VAL A 146 4.08 5.77 6.47
C VAL A 146 3.80 4.28 6.49
N ASN A 147 4.63 3.54 7.22
CA ASN A 147 4.38 2.13 7.46
C ASN A 147 3.52 1.94 8.69
N VAL A 148 2.46 1.14 8.60
CA VAL A 148 1.47 0.96 9.67
C VAL A 148 1.35 -0.50 10.07
N THR A 149 1.26 -0.74 11.37
CA THR A 149 0.96 -2.04 11.98
C THR A 149 -0.17 -1.87 13.01
N ILE A 150 -1.17 -2.73 12.97
CA ILE A 150 -2.14 -2.87 14.06
C ILE A 150 -1.57 -3.91 15.02
N ALA A 151 -1.10 -3.45 16.17
CA ALA A 151 -0.44 -4.29 17.17
C ALA A 151 -1.44 -4.79 18.21
N HIS A 152 -1.34 -6.08 18.53
CA HIS A 152 -2.08 -6.68 19.63
C HIS A 152 -1.52 -6.20 20.96
N GLU A 153 -2.38 -5.91 21.94
CA GLU A 153 -2.01 -5.26 23.19
C GLU A 153 -0.97 -6.05 24.02
N SER A 154 -0.99 -7.37 23.95
CA SER A 154 -0.18 -8.24 24.83
C SER A 154 0.69 -9.25 24.10
N ASN A 155 0.51 -9.46 22.80
CA ASN A 155 1.27 -10.47 22.06
C ASN A 155 1.67 -9.99 20.67
N SER A 156 2.97 -9.73 20.47
CA SER A 156 3.50 -9.22 19.21
C SER A 156 3.41 -10.21 18.04
N LEU A 157 3.24 -11.51 18.31
CA LEU A 157 3.02 -12.50 17.26
C LEU A 157 1.64 -12.36 16.61
N CYS A 158 0.71 -11.64 17.25
CA CYS A 158 -0.61 -11.33 16.70
C CYS A 158 -0.70 -9.92 16.09
N ASN A 159 0.41 -9.24 15.90
CA ASN A 159 0.44 -7.95 15.21
C ASN A 159 0.14 -8.14 13.72
N ILE A 160 -0.59 -7.19 13.12
CA ILE A 160 -0.94 -7.20 11.70
C ILE A 160 -0.26 -6.03 11.00
N PRO A 161 0.78 -6.28 10.21
CA PRO A 161 1.33 -5.26 9.33
C PRO A 161 0.30 -4.89 8.24
N LYS A 162 0.10 -3.60 8.02
CA LYS A 162 -0.78 -3.05 6.97
C LYS A 162 0.01 -2.57 5.76
N GLY A 163 1.33 -2.44 5.88
CA GLY A 163 2.21 -2.01 4.80
C GLY A 163 2.44 -0.51 4.77
N ASP A 164 2.91 -0.06 3.62
CA ASP A 164 3.29 1.32 3.37
C ASP A 164 2.14 2.10 2.74
N PHE A 165 1.94 3.32 3.22
CA PHE A 165 0.98 4.29 2.69
C PHE A 165 1.73 5.57 2.36
N SER A 166 1.45 6.13 1.21
CA SER A 166 1.99 7.42 0.79
C SER A 166 0.98 8.13 -0.10
N ASP A 167 1.00 9.43 -0.05
CA ASP A 167 0.21 10.28 -0.92
C ASP A 167 1.12 11.30 -1.60
N THR A 168 1.01 11.39 -2.91
CA THR A 168 1.80 12.32 -3.74
C THR A 168 1.19 13.72 -3.83
N GLY A 169 0.10 13.96 -3.11
CA GLY A 169 -0.55 15.27 -3.03
C GLY A 169 -1.20 15.72 -4.34
N THR A 170 -1.88 14.81 -5.02
CA THR A 170 -2.68 15.17 -6.20
C THR A 170 -3.93 15.96 -5.77
N CYS A 171 -3.69 17.17 -5.29
CA CYS A 171 -4.77 18.04 -4.83
C CYS A 171 -5.47 18.73 -5.99
N PRO A 172 -6.82 18.80 -5.95
CA PRO A 172 -7.55 19.50 -6.99
C PRO A 172 -7.33 21.00 -6.93
N GLU A 173 -7.16 21.61 -8.08
CA GLU A 173 -7.34 23.04 -8.21
C GLU A 173 -8.84 23.37 -8.18
N LEU A 174 -9.24 24.20 -7.21
CA LEU A 174 -10.66 24.52 -7.00
C LEU A 174 -11.15 25.57 -7.99
N ILE A 175 -12.10 25.19 -8.81
CA ILE A 175 -12.71 26.06 -9.83
C ILE A 175 -14.03 26.61 -9.32
N THR A 176 -14.10 27.94 -9.22
CA THR A 176 -15.33 28.63 -8.87
C THR A 176 -16.16 28.89 -10.13
N CYS A 177 -17.45 28.51 -10.12
CA CYS A 177 -18.35 28.76 -11.25
C CYS A 177 -18.43 30.26 -11.58
N GLY A 178 -18.32 30.57 -12.87
CA GLY A 178 -18.27 31.96 -13.36
C GLY A 178 -16.90 32.63 -13.32
N THR A 179 -15.88 31.93 -12.82
CA THR A 179 -14.50 32.40 -12.82
C THR A 179 -13.62 31.33 -13.49
N PRO A 180 -13.61 31.27 -14.83
CA PRO A 180 -12.78 30.30 -15.54
C PRO A 180 -11.30 30.57 -15.29
N ILE A 181 -10.49 29.51 -15.28
CA ILE A 181 -9.05 29.61 -15.34
C ILE A 181 -8.55 29.33 -16.76
N GLU A 182 -7.51 30.02 -17.15
CA GLU A 182 -6.82 29.78 -18.42
C GLU A 182 -5.45 29.19 -18.13
N VAL A 183 -5.14 28.04 -18.72
CA VAL A 183 -3.87 27.38 -18.56
C VAL A 183 -3.18 27.29 -19.90
N SER A 184 -1.93 27.74 -19.97
CA SER A 184 -1.05 27.55 -21.11
C SER A 184 0.10 26.68 -20.70
N TYR A 185 0.29 25.55 -21.39
CA TYR A 185 1.33 24.61 -21.07
C TYR A 185 2.08 24.16 -22.31
N CYS A 186 3.40 24.16 -22.24
CA CYS A 186 4.29 23.62 -23.25
C CYS A 186 5.05 22.41 -22.66
N TYR A 187 4.73 21.21 -23.15
CA TYR A 187 5.34 20.01 -22.62
C TYR A 187 6.79 19.81 -23.10
N ALA A 188 7.61 19.17 -22.28
CA ALA A 188 8.99 18.78 -22.60
C ALA A 188 9.06 17.29 -22.94
N ASN A 189 10.21 16.86 -23.49
CA ASN A 189 10.44 15.43 -23.77
C ASN A 189 10.34 14.57 -22.51
N ASN A 190 9.66 13.43 -22.58
CA ASN A 190 9.42 12.50 -21.48
C ASN A 190 8.69 13.15 -20.29
N ASN A 191 7.78 14.06 -20.57
CA ASN A 191 7.02 14.76 -19.54
C ASN A 191 5.71 14.00 -19.26
N ASP A 192 5.48 13.62 -18.02
CA ASP A 192 4.21 13.10 -17.51
C ASP A 192 3.69 14.12 -16.50
N VAL A 193 2.67 14.86 -16.89
CA VAL A 193 2.07 15.92 -16.05
C VAL A 193 0.59 15.67 -15.94
N ARG A 194 0.08 15.84 -14.73
CA ARG A 194 -1.33 15.63 -14.40
C ARG A 194 -1.88 16.88 -13.76
N TRP A 195 -3.09 17.22 -14.12
CA TRP A 195 -3.86 18.29 -13.52
C TRP A 195 -5.16 17.69 -13.00
N TYR A 196 -5.52 18.05 -11.79
CA TYR A 196 -6.77 17.68 -11.19
C TYR A 196 -7.56 18.94 -10.85
N TYR A 197 -8.78 19.05 -11.39
CA TYR A 197 -9.67 20.19 -11.16
C TYR A 197 -10.94 19.75 -10.47
N GLN A 198 -11.40 20.52 -9.51
CA GLN A 198 -12.66 20.27 -8.81
C GLN A 198 -13.50 21.55 -8.72
N GLY A 199 -14.76 21.43 -9.07
CA GLY A 199 -15.72 22.55 -8.90
C GLY A 199 -16.07 22.76 -7.43
N THR A 200 -16.15 24.02 -7.00
CA THR A 200 -16.58 24.38 -5.64
C THR A 200 -18.10 24.25 -5.42
N GLY A 201 -18.87 23.82 -6.40
CA GLY A 201 -20.32 23.68 -6.35
C GLY A 201 -20.82 22.37 -6.90
N THR A 202 -22.12 22.28 -7.16
CA THR A 202 -22.80 21.10 -7.70
C THR A 202 -22.89 21.10 -9.24
N PHE A 203 -22.35 22.10 -9.91
CA PHE A 203 -22.37 22.20 -11.37
C PHE A 203 -21.23 21.40 -11.98
N PRO A 204 -21.44 20.81 -13.18
CA PRO A 204 -20.38 20.10 -13.87
C PRO A 204 -19.26 21.04 -14.32
N LEU A 205 -18.03 20.52 -14.35
CA LEU A 205 -16.88 21.18 -14.97
C LEU A 205 -16.82 20.85 -16.47
N GLY A 206 -16.27 21.78 -17.24
CA GLY A 206 -15.96 21.57 -18.65
C GLY A 206 -14.54 22.08 -18.95
N ILE A 207 -13.82 21.34 -19.78
CA ILE A 207 -12.54 21.78 -20.35
C ILE A 207 -12.78 22.13 -21.81
N PHE A 208 -12.34 23.31 -22.21
CA PHE A 208 -12.40 23.78 -23.59
C PHE A 208 -10.98 24.04 -24.09
N PHE A 209 -10.57 23.30 -25.09
CA PHE A 209 -9.26 23.47 -25.72
C PHE A 209 -9.36 24.50 -26.83
N ASP A 210 -8.76 25.66 -26.66
CA ASP A 210 -8.73 26.72 -27.70
C ASP A 210 -7.72 26.40 -28.79
N GLN A 211 -6.59 25.80 -28.40
CA GLN A 211 -5.54 25.32 -29.32
C GLN A 211 -4.73 24.22 -28.65
N GLY A 212 -4.11 23.38 -29.45
CA GLY A 212 -3.20 22.36 -28.93
C GLY A 212 -2.67 21.51 -30.06
N ASP A 213 -1.45 21.03 -29.90
CA ASP A 213 -0.80 20.08 -30.81
C ASP A 213 -0.01 19.06 -30.01
N VAL A 214 -0.11 17.81 -30.39
CA VAL A 214 0.64 16.70 -29.78
C VAL A 214 1.34 15.92 -30.91
N PHE A 215 2.59 15.54 -30.68
CA PHE A 215 3.36 14.80 -31.66
C PHE A 215 2.95 13.32 -31.66
N ALA A 216 3.29 12.61 -32.73
CA ALA A 216 2.95 11.19 -32.88
C ALA A 216 3.55 10.35 -31.75
N GLY A 217 2.70 9.73 -30.96
CA GLY A 217 3.08 8.95 -29.78
C GLY A 217 2.81 9.65 -28.45
N ASP A 218 2.60 10.96 -28.46
CA ASP A 218 2.16 11.72 -27.28
C ASP A 218 0.62 11.72 -27.20
N LEU A 219 0.11 11.93 -26.01
CA LEU A 219 -1.34 11.96 -25.82
C LEU A 219 -1.76 12.93 -24.71
N VAL A 220 -2.98 13.45 -24.84
CA VAL A 220 -3.70 14.15 -23.79
C VAL A 220 -4.96 13.36 -23.51
N GLN A 221 -5.22 13.06 -22.24
CA GLN A 221 -6.41 12.32 -21.80
C GLN A 221 -7.14 13.13 -20.73
N VAL A 222 -8.45 13.12 -20.78
CA VAL A 222 -9.33 13.75 -19.78
C VAL A 222 -10.21 12.65 -19.20
N TYR A 223 -10.25 12.56 -17.90
CA TYR A 223 -11.05 11.59 -17.16
C TYR A 223 -12.11 12.31 -16.33
N ASP A 224 -13.26 11.66 -16.16
CA ASP A 224 -14.28 12.10 -15.22
C ASP A 224 -14.00 11.40 -13.87
N GLY A 225 -13.42 12.13 -12.94
CA GLY A 225 -13.03 11.61 -11.63
C GLY A 225 -11.68 12.14 -11.16
N GLY A 226 -11.29 11.74 -9.95
CA GLY A 226 -10.07 12.22 -9.28
C GLY A 226 -8.80 11.49 -9.69
N ASP A 227 -8.89 10.40 -10.44
CA ASP A 227 -7.73 9.60 -10.85
C ASP A 227 -7.96 8.90 -12.19
N ILE A 228 -6.94 8.20 -12.69
CA ILE A 228 -6.97 7.48 -13.97
C ILE A 228 -7.77 6.17 -13.93
N THR A 229 -8.36 5.83 -12.81
CA THR A 229 -9.18 4.62 -12.62
C THR A 229 -10.68 4.90 -12.70
N ALA A 230 -11.03 6.17 -12.84
CA ALA A 230 -12.42 6.63 -12.93
C ALA A 230 -13.10 6.29 -14.26
#